data_73667f5e39485e40117a64eee33292f0
#
_entry.id   73667f5e39485e40117a64eee33292f0
#
_cell.length_a   1.000
_cell.length_b   1.000
_cell.length_c   1.000
_cell.angle_alpha   90.00
_cell.angle_beta   90.00
_cell.angle_gamma   90.00
#
_symmetry.space_group_name_H-M   'P 1'
#
loop_
_entity.id
_entity.type
_entity.pdbx_description
1 polymer ?
#
loop_
_entity_poly.entity_id
_entity_poly.type
_entity_poly.pdbx_seq_one_letter_code
_entity_poly.pdbx_strand_id
1 'polypeptide(L)'
;MASGSVAEVKSRLAVADVVGETVQLKKAGSTLKGLCPFHGEKTPSFVVTPARETWKCFGCGKGGDIFTFVMERDNLPFGEALTLLAAKAGVVLDERSRAEDVRRARLREVLEGAVSFYHAILTTHDLGKPALDYLRSRGFTDATIESQRLGWAPESWDSCSKALAAKRGATPEELEAVGLTTDRGGGRGAYDRFRARIIFPIRDANAKITGLGGRLLPADDARGDHGPKYLNSAATALFDKSRTLYLIDQAKSAIRKGGTAVLVEGYTDALMAHQEGFTNVVASMGTALTPAQVALLLRYGTKIVLAYDVDAAGAKAGAFGATELLRLVTELAGATDGPSLVDVGIVKLPDGLDPDEVVRDQPDVWRAAVERPIPVVEYLIEEAAAAYDLRDLGGRKRAVDAIKPTLRALRDPVIRDGYAAAAARKIGVDESTIREAIRRPGGEGALGTSDGRI
;
A
#
# COMPACT_ATOMS: atom_id res chain seq x y z
N MET A 1 -6.52 5.96 -16.33
CA MET A 1 -5.64 5.61 -17.46
C MET A 1 -4.36 6.40 -17.27
N ALA A 2 -3.21 5.73 -17.18
CA ALA A 2 -1.92 6.35 -16.93
C ALA A 2 -1.60 7.35 -18.04
N SER A 3 -0.93 8.44 -17.68
CA SER A 3 -0.48 9.49 -18.58
C SER A 3 0.14 8.89 -19.85
N GLY A 4 -0.47 9.13 -21.00
CA GLY A 4 -0.12 8.45 -22.24
C GLY A 4 1.34 8.62 -22.65
N SER A 5 1.93 9.83 -22.51
CA SER A 5 3.24 10.14 -23.08
C SER A 5 4.43 9.43 -22.40
N VAL A 6 4.50 9.43 -21.07
CA VAL A 6 5.62 8.78 -20.32
C VAL A 6 5.58 7.27 -20.48
N ALA A 7 4.39 6.68 -20.38
CA ALA A 7 4.22 5.24 -20.55
C ALA A 7 4.50 4.81 -21.99
N GLU A 8 4.07 5.61 -22.97
CA GLU A 8 4.30 5.35 -24.38
C GLU A 8 5.78 5.45 -24.75
N VAL A 9 6.48 6.48 -24.28
CA VAL A 9 7.93 6.62 -24.46
C VAL A 9 8.67 5.43 -23.87
N LYS A 10 8.31 5.01 -22.63
CA LYS A 10 8.91 3.83 -22.00
C LYS A 10 8.63 2.51 -22.73
N SER A 11 7.49 2.40 -23.39
CA SER A 11 7.17 1.18 -24.14
C SER A 11 7.95 1.07 -25.47
N ARG A 12 8.47 2.20 -25.97
CA ARG A 12 9.20 2.27 -27.26
C ARG A 12 10.72 2.34 -27.11
N LEU A 13 11.24 2.73 -25.94
CA LEU A 13 12.67 2.87 -25.69
C LEU A 13 13.11 1.93 -24.57
N ALA A 14 13.95 0.96 -24.89
CA ALA A 14 14.56 0.11 -23.89
C ALA A 14 15.66 0.87 -23.13
N VAL A 15 15.74 0.63 -21.81
CA VAL A 15 16.79 1.25 -20.98
C VAL A 15 18.19 0.92 -21.45
N ALA A 16 18.40 -0.31 -21.96
CA ALA A 16 19.70 -0.75 -22.45
C ALA A 16 20.16 0.07 -23.67
N ASP A 17 19.23 0.45 -24.55
CA ASP A 17 19.54 1.22 -25.76
C ASP A 17 19.86 2.68 -25.41
N VAL A 18 19.02 3.30 -24.54
CA VAL A 18 19.24 4.70 -24.12
C VAL A 18 20.56 4.85 -23.36
N VAL A 19 20.86 3.92 -22.44
CA VAL A 19 22.11 3.92 -21.68
C VAL A 19 23.30 3.56 -22.56
N GLY A 20 23.12 2.63 -23.49
CA GLY A 20 24.16 2.14 -24.38
C GLY A 20 24.74 3.20 -25.31
N GLU A 21 24.04 4.31 -25.55
CA GLU A 21 24.57 5.46 -26.31
C GLU A 21 25.73 6.17 -25.60
N THR A 22 25.78 6.08 -24.29
CA THR A 22 26.79 6.78 -23.47
C THR A 22 27.73 5.81 -22.76
N VAL A 23 27.21 4.64 -22.36
CA VAL A 23 27.94 3.66 -21.55
C VAL A 23 28.18 2.40 -22.35
N GLN A 24 29.44 1.99 -22.48
CA GLN A 24 29.78 0.71 -23.08
C GLN A 24 29.31 -0.45 -22.17
N LEU A 25 28.18 -1.05 -22.52
CA LEU A 25 27.58 -2.14 -21.76
C LEU A 25 28.10 -3.52 -22.20
N LYS A 26 28.46 -4.36 -21.23
CA LYS A 26 28.87 -5.77 -21.44
C LYS A 26 27.88 -6.70 -20.76
N LYS A 27 27.53 -7.81 -21.39
CA LYS A 27 26.59 -8.79 -20.84
C LYS A 27 27.16 -9.45 -19.58
N ALA A 28 26.36 -9.53 -18.52
CA ALA A 28 26.70 -10.16 -17.25
C ALA A 28 25.47 -10.94 -16.73
N GLY A 29 25.30 -12.16 -17.26
CA GLY A 29 24.10 -12.97 -17.00
C GLY A 29 22.84 -12.34 -17.60
N SER A 30 21.82 -12.09 -16.77
CA SER A 30 20.56 -11.41 -17.14
C SER A 30 20.63 -9.89 -17.10
N THR A 31 21.79 -9.30 -16.78
CA THR A 31 22.02 -7.87 -16.67
C THR A 31 23.13 -7.43 -17.63
N LEU A 32 23.27 -6.10 -17.81
CA LEU A 32 24.38 -5.48 -18.52
C LEU A 32 25.18 -4.64 -17.54
N LYS A 33 26.49 -4.61 -17.65
CA LYS A 33 27.41 -3.85 -16.79
C LYS A 33 28.30 -2.92 -17.61
N GLY A 34 28.62 -1.77 -17.05
CA GLY A 34 29.54 -0.79 -17.61
C GLY A 34 30.17 0.10 -16.55
N LEU A 35 31.05 1.00 -16.97
CA LEU A 35 31.58 2.06 -16.11
C LEU A 35 30.51 3.14 -15.94
N CYS A 36 30.40 3.67 -14.73
CA CYS A 36 29.40 4.69 -14.42
C CYS A 36 29.76 6.02 -15.11
N PRO A 37 28.81 6.69 -15.80
CA PRO A 37 29.06 7.99 -16.41
C PRO A 37 29.00 9.15 -15.40
N PHE A 38 28.55 8.89 -14.16
CA PHE A 38 28.29 9.92 -13.15
C PHE A 38 29.37 10.03 -12.08
N HIS A 39 30.33 9.12 -12.04
CA HIS A 39 31.52 9.20 -11.19
C HIS A 39 32.69 8.43 -11.79
N GLY A 40 33.91 8.81 -11.43
CA GLY A 40 35.12 8.14 -11.91
C GLY A 40 35.34 6.79 -11.23
N GLU A 41 35.42 5.71 -12.04
CA GLU A 41 35.71 4.36 -11.54
C GLU A 41 36.54 3.57 -12.55
N LYS A 42 37.28 2.58 -12.06
CA LYS A 42 38.07 1.64 -12.92
C LYS A 42 37.39 0.28 -13.03
N THR A 43 36.52 -0.07 -12.09
CA THR A 43 35.82 -1.36 -12.05
C THR A 43 34.31 -1.10 -12.30
N PRO A 44 33.70 -1.82 -13.25
CA PRO A 44 32.29 -1.61 -13.59
C PRO A 44 31.34 -1.84 -12.41
N SER A 45 30.71 -0.77 -11.92
CA SER A 45 29.67 -0.81 -10.88
C SER A 45 28.28 -0.38 -11.38
N PHE A 46 28.21 0.06 -12.63
CA PHE A 46 26.96 0.48 -13.25
C PHE A 46 26.26 -0.74 -13.88
N VAL A 47 25.04 -1.02 -13.44
CA VAL A 47 24.26 -2.19 -13.85
C VAL A 47 22.96 -1.77 -14.49
N VAL A 48 22.67 -2.26 -15.68
CA VAL A 48 21.38 -2.15 -16.34
C VAL A 48 20.66 -3.48 -16.25
N THR A 49 19.39 -3.44 -15.87
CA THR A 49 18.51 -4.60 -15.76
C THR A 49 17.38 -4.48 -16.81
N PRO A 50 17.55 -5.03 -18.03
CA PRO A 50 16.58 -4.88 -19.11
C PRO A 50 15.17 -5.37 -18.74
N ALA A 51 15.07 -6.52 -18.07
CA ALA A 51 13.79 -7.09 -17.64
C ALA A 51 12.98 -6.17 -16.67
N ARG A 52 13.63 -5.16 -16.09
CA ARG A 52 12.99 -4.19 -15.18
C ARG A 52 12.95 -2.78 -15.77
N GLU A 53 13.53 -2.57 -16.94
CA GLU A 53 13.70 -1.25 -17.55
C GLU A 53 14.34 -0.23 -16.59
N THR A 54 15.38 -0.66 -15.84
CA THR A 54 16.05 0.16 -14.82
C THR A 54 17.56 0.02 -14.89
N TRP A 55 18.25 1.03 -14.36
CA TRP A 55 19.70 1.01 -14.13
C TRP A 55 20.02 1.39 -12.68
N LYS A 56 21.16 0.96 -12.18
CA LYS A 56 21.70 1.34 -10.88
C LYS A 56 23.22 1.29 -10.87
N CYS A 57 23.84 2.31 -10.32
CA CYS A 57 25.26 2.31 -9.99
C CYS A 57 25.45 1.93 -8.51
N PHE A 58 26.20 0.87 -8.26
CA PHE A 58 26.52 0.44 -6.90
C PHE A 58 27.69 1.21 -6.29
N GLY A 59 28.43 2.01 -7.08
CA GLY A 59 29.49 2.88 -6.60
C GLY A 59 28.97 4.19 -6.03
N CYS A 60 28.16 4.94 -6.80
CA CYS A 60 27.64 6.25 -6.36
C CYS A 60 26.18 6.21 -5.88
N GLY A 61 25.52 5.05 -5.88
CA GLY A 61 24.15 4.89 -5.41
C GLY A 61 23.05 5.40 -6.34
N LYS A 62 23.38 6.15 -7.40
CA LYS A 62 22.41 6.65 -8.40
C LYS A 62 21.73 5.52 -9.13
N GLY A 63 20.46 5.72 -9.52
CA GLY A 63 19.68 4.73 -10.27
C GLY A 63 18.33 5.25 -10.68
N GLY A 64 17.66 4.54 -11.59
CA GLY A 64 16.34 4.91 -12.07
C GLY A 64 15.95 4.28 -13.40
N ASP A 65 15.14 4.98 -14.15
CA ASP A 65 14.68 4.63 -15.51
C ASP A 65 15.39 5.48 -16.59
N ILE A 66 14.92 5.39 -17.83
CA ILE A 66 15.47 6.15 -18.96
C ILE A 66 15.40 7.67 -18.73
N PHE A 67 14.35 8.16 -18.08
CA PHE A 67 14.20 9.59 -17.81
C PHE A 67 15.23 10.04 -16.79
N THR A 68 15.37 9.31 -15.67
CA THR A 68 16.36 9.61 -14.64
C THR A 68 17.78 9.58 -15.22
N PHE A 69 18.06 8.62 -16.13
CA PHE A 69 19.36 8.55 -16.78
C PHE A 69 19.66 9.81 -17.61
N VAL A 70 18.71 10.24 -18.46
CA VAL A 70 18.88 11.43 -19.32
C VAL A 70 18.96 12.71 -18.49
N MET A 71 18.10 12.83 -17.45
CA MET A 71 18.14 13.98 -16.54
C MET A 71 19.51 14.13 -15.85
N GLU A 72 20.07 13.03 -15.36
CA GLU A 72 21.38 13.03 -14.70
C GLU A 72 22.54 13.22 -15.68
N ARG A 73 22.46 12.61 -16.87
CA ARG A 73 23.51 12.71 -17.89
C ARG A 73 23.63 14.10 -18.47
N ASP A 74 22.50 14.71 -18.79
CA ASP A 74 22.44 15.97 -19.55
C ASP A 74 22.12 17.15 -18.62
N ASN A 75 21.96 16.92 -17.31
CA ASN A 75 21.54 17.90 -16.30
C ASN A 75 20.28 18.66 -16.73
N LEU A 76 19.27 17.90 -17.21
CA LEU A 76 18.02 18.44 -17.72
C LEU A 76 16.88 18.30 -16.71
N PRO A 77 15.95 19.24 -16.63
CA PRO A 77 14.69 19.04 -15.94
C PRO A 77 13.83 17.99 -16.65
N PHE A 78 12.91 17.35 -15.91
CA PHE A 78 12.07 16.27 -16.42
C PHE A 78 11.33 16.61 -17.72
N GLY A 79 10.79 17.83 -17.86
CA GLY A 79 10.05 18.25 -19.05
C GLY A 79 10.91 18.25 -20.32
N GLU A 80 12.18 18.62 -20.20
CA GLU A 80 13.12 18.61 -21.34
C GLU A 80 13.57 17.19 -21.67
N ALA A 81 13.87 16.37 -20.64
CA ALA A 81 14.17 14.95 -20.81
C ALA A 81 13.01 14.19 -21.47
N LEU A 82 11.75 14.50 -21.09
CA LEU A 82 10.56 13.94 -21.73
C LEU A 82 10.48 14.35 -23.21
N THR A 83 10.72 15.61 -23.54
CA THR A 83 10.70 16.09 -24.93
C THR A 83 11.76 15.38 -25.78
N LEU A 84 12.97 15.25 -25.25
CA LEU A 84 14.09 14.59 -25.93
C LEU A 84 13.82 13.10 -26.17
N LEU A 85 13.37 12.39 -25.15
CA LEU A 85 13.07 10.96 -25.26
C LEU A 85 11.83 10.68 -26.11
N ALA A 86 10.83 11.55 -26.08
CA ALA A 86 9.64 11.45 -26.94
C ALA A 86 9.99 11.62 -28.42
N ALA A 87 10.81 12.63 -28.76
CA ALA A 87 11.31 12.82 -30.11
C ALA A 87 12.06 11.57 -30.61
N LYS A 88 12.90 10.98 -29.75
CA LYS A 88 13.64 9.76 -30.04
C LYS A 88 12.73 8.54 -30.20
N ALA A 89 11.67 8.44 -29.41
CA ALA A 89 10.69 7.35 -29.47
C ALA A 89 9.69 7.51 -30.64
N GLY A 90 9.71 8.63 -31.38
CA GLY A 90 8.69 8.96 -32.36
C GLY A 90 7.30 9.14 -31.73
N VAL A 91 7.26 9.62 -30.50
CA VAL A 91 6.02 9.92 -29.76
C VAL A 91 5.71 11.39 -29.90
N VAL A 92 4.56 11.69 -30.51
CA VAL A 92 4.06 13.07 -30.54
C VAL A 92 3.51 13.40 -29.15
N LEU A 93 4.17 14.33 -28.46
CA LEU A 93 3.69 14.83 -27.19
C LEU A 93 2.49 15.74 -27.42
N ASP A 94 1.33 15.31 -26.94
CA ASP A 94 0.21 16.22 -26.75
C ASP A 94 0.60 17.26 -25.70
N GLU A 95 0.41 18.53 -25.99
CA GLU A 95 0.78 19.63 -25.07
C GLU A 95 0.12 19.50 -23.70
N ARG A 96 -1.11 18.98 -23.63
CA ARG A 96 -1.81 18.71 -22.38
C ARG A 96 -1.12 17.65 -21.54
N SER A 97 -0.77 16.52 -22.15
CA SER A 97 -0.08 15.42 -21.47
C SER A 97 1.29 15.86 -20.95
N ARG A 98 2.02 16.65 -21.75
CA ARG A 98 3.32 17.23 -21.35
C ARG A 98 3.17 18.16 -20.14
N ALA A 99 2.21 19.08 -20.19
CA ALA A 99 1.96 20.01 -19.08
C ALA A 99 1.56 19.28 -17.81
N GLU A 100 0.77 18.20 -17.92
CA GLU A 100 0.37 17.38 -16.76
C GLU A 100 1.55 16.63 -16.16
N ASP A 101 2.44 16.05 -16.97
CA ASP A 101 3.63 15.33 -16.49
C ASP A 101 4.62 16.29 -15.79
N VAL A 102 4.84 17.48 -16.35
CA VAL A 102 5.65 18.55 -15.72
C VAL A 102 5.03 18.99 -14.40
N ARG A 103 3.72 19.21 -14.37
CA ARG A 103 3.00 19.56 -13.15
C ARG A 103 3.15 18.47 -12.07
N ARG A 104 2.98 17.20 -12.44
CA ARG A 104 3.14 16.07 -11.49
C ARG A 104 4.56 15.99 -10.94
N ALA A 105 5.58 16.23 -11.77
CA ALA A 105 6.97 16.27 -11.34
C ALA A 105 7.17 17.38 -10.30
N ARG A 106 6.67 18.60 -10.59
CA ARG A 106 6.73 19.74 -9.68
C ARG A 106 6.00 19.46 -8.34
N LEU A 107 4.82 18.88 -8.38
CA LEU A 107 4.07 18.53 -7.18
C LEU A 107 4.81 17.51 -6.31
N ARG A 108 5.56 16.56 -6.92
CA ARG A 108 6.43 15.64 -6.16
C ARG A 108 7.58 16.35 -5.49
N GLU A 109 8.19 17.35 -6.12
CA GLU A 109 9.24 18.17 -5.50
C GLU A 109 8.72 18.91 -4.26
N VAL A 110 7.50 19.41 -4.29
CA VAL A 110 6.84 20.04 -3.14
C VAL A 110 6.64 19.01 -2.00
N LEU A 111 6.14 17.82 -2.29
CA LEU A 111 6.00 16.74 -1.30
C LEU A 111 7.34 16.29 -0.72
N GLU A 112 8.38 16.14 -1.55
CA GLU A 112 9.74 15.83 -1.10
C GLU A 112 10.28 16.92 -0.16
N GLY A 113 9.97 18.18 -0.46
CA GLY A 113 10.27 19.30 0.42
C GLY A 113 9.60 19.19 1.79
N ALA A 114 8.31 18.81 1.81
CA ALA A 114 7.56 18.62 3.04
C ALA A 114 8.11 17.45 3.88
N VAL A 115 8.44 16.32 3.25
CA VAL A 115 9.08 15.19 3.93
C VAL A 115 10.40 15.60 4.54
N SER A 116 11.26 16.33 3.79
CA SER A 116 12.54 16.83 4.30
C SER A 116 12.35 17.79 5.48
N PHE A 117 11.34 18.66 5.40
CA PHE A 117 11.02 19.61 6.47
C PHE A 117 10.59 18.90 7.75
N TYR A 118 9.61 18.00 7.67
CA TYR A 118 9.10 17.27 8.84
C TYR A 118 10.15 16.32 9.43
N HIS A 119 10.96 15.70 8.59
CA HIS A 119 12.06 14.84 9.03
C HIS A 119 13.13 15.64 9.80
N ALA A 120 13.53 16.80 9.29
CA ALA A 120 14.46 17.69 9.99
C ALA A 120 13.88 18.16 11.34
N ILE A 121 12.59 18.49 11.41
CA ILE A 121 11.95 18.84 12.69
C ILE A 121 12.02 17.67 13.68
N LEU A 122 11.75 16.45 13.25
CA LEU A 122 11.79 15.27 14.10
C LEU A 122 13.19 15.00 14.65
N THR A 123 14.21 15.10 13.79
CA THR A 123 15.55 14.59 14.11
C THR A 123 16.52 15.65 14.64
N THR A 124 16.31 16.92 14.32
CA THR A 124 17.28 17.99 14.64
C THR A 124 16.72 19.18 15.42
N HIS A 125 15.38 19.22 15.65
CA HIS A 125 14.77 20.37 16.32
C HIS A 125 14.11 19.95 17.64
N ASP A 126 14.18 20.83 18.68
CA ASP A 126 13.60 20.55 20.01
C ASP A 126 12.09 20.22 19.96
N LEU A 127 11.34 20.81 19.03
CA LEU A 127 9.92 20.51 18.83
C LEU A 127 9.65 19.05 18.43
N GLY A 128 10.62 18.38 17.87
CA GLY A 128 10.51 16.96 17.46
C GLY A 128 10.82 15.98 18.58
N LYS A 129 11.48 16.43 19.65
CA LYS A 129 11.95 15.56 20.73
C LYS A 129 10.87 14.68 21.36
N PRO A 130 9.66 15.17 21.73
CA PRO A 130 8.62 14.31 22.29
C PRO A 130 8.16 13.20 21.33
N ALA A 131 8.11 13.50 20.02
CA ALA A 131 7.74 12.51 19.00
C ALA A 131 8.86 11.50 18.76
N LEU A 132 10.12 11.95 18.77
CA LEU A 132 11.28 11.07 18.64
C LEU A 132 11.39 10.12 19.84
N ASP A 133 11.24 10.64 21.07
CA ASP A 133 11.24 9.84 22.28
C ASP A 133 10.08 8.80 22.29
N TYR A 134 8.91 9.21 21.81
CA TYR A 134 7.78 8.30 21.65
C TYR A 134 8.09 7.18 20.64
N LEU A 135 8.64 7.49 19.45
CA LEU A 135 9.01 6.47 18.48
C LEU A 135 10.04 5.49 19.05
N ARG A 136 11.04 5.98 19.76
CA ARG A 136 12.04 5.14 20.44
C ARG A 136 11.42 4.29 21.56
N SER A 137 10.47 4.82 22.33
CA SER A 137 9.76 4.06 23.36
C SER A 137 8.87 2.95 22.78
N ARG A 138 8.40 3.11 21.53
CA ARG A 138 7.69 2.08 20.78
C ARG A 138 8.64 1.04 20.13
N GLY A 139 9.96 1.17 20.31
CA GLY A 139 10.96 0.22 19.81
C GLY A 139 11.51 0.55 18.41
N PHE A 140 11.18 1.71 17.83
CA PHE A 140 11.77 2.09 16.54
C PHE A 140 13.22 2.54 16.70
N THR A 141 14.10 1.96 15.89
CA THR A 141 15.52 2.35 15.85
C THR A 141 15.71 3.65 15.09
N ASP A 142 16.80 4.38 15.41
CA ASP A 142 17.17 5.59 14.66
C ASP A 142 17.42 5.28 13.18
N ALA A 143 17.96 4.08 12.87
CA ALA A 143 18.12 3.62 11.50
C ALA A 143 16.79 3.49 10.73
N THR A 144 15.74 3.00 11.38
CA THR A 144 14.39 2.93 10.80
C THR A 144 13.81 4.32 10.61
N ILE A 145 13.91 5.19 11.62
CA ILE A 145 13.44 6.58 11.59
C ILE A 145 14.09 7.34 10.42
N GLU A 146 15.39 7.18 10.24
CA GLU A 146 16.17 7.84 9.18
C GLU A 146 15.83 7.25 7.79
N SER A 147 15.90 5.93 7.62
CA SER A 147 15.68 5.28 6.33
C SER A 147 14.25 5.48 5.79
N GLN A 148 13.27 5.52 6.69
CA GLN A 148 11.87 5.77 6.34
C GLN A 148 11.55 7.27 6.27
N ARG A 149 12.49 8.13 6.70
CA ARG A 149 12.34 9.58 6.75
C ARG A 149 11.09 9.99 7.54
N LEU A 150 10.87 9.33 8.70
CA LEU A 150 9.78 9.70 9.58
C LEU A 150 9.93 11.16 9.99
N GLY A 151 8.82 11.86 10.20
CA GLY A 151 8.83 13.28 10.48
C GLY A 151 7.95 13.69 11.65
N TRP A 152 8.07 14.94 12.05
CA TRP A 152 7.17 15.58 13.01
C TRP A 152 6.57 16.84 12.42
N ALA A 153 5.26 16.90 12.36
CA ALA A 153 4.51 18.11 12.07
C ALA A 153 4.22 18.84 13.39
N PRO A 154 4.84 19.99 13.65
CA PRO A 154 4.63 20.73 14.90
C PRO A 154 3.20 21.24 15.03
N GLU A 155 2.82 21.64 16.25
CA GLU A 155 1.55 22.30 16.51
C GLU A 155 1.58 23.75 16.00
N SER A 156 1.50 23.90 14.68
CA SER A 156 1.52 25.17 13.98
C SER A 156 0.56 25.17 12.81
N TRP A 157 -0.03 26.32 12.55
CA TRP A 157 -1.02 26.46 11.48
C TRP A 157 -0.41 26.64 10.08
N ASP A 158 0.88 26.99 9.97
CA ASP A 158 1.49 27.41 8.71
C ASP A 158 3.02 27.18 8.62
N SER A 159 3.61 26.39 9.51
CA SER A 159 5.07 26.22 9.56
C SER A 159 5.62 25.53 8.32
N CYS A 160 4.95 24.47 7.83
CA CYS A 160 5.37 23.75 6.64
C CYS A 160 5.14 24.58 5.38
N SER A 161 3.94 25.14 5.22
CA SER A 161 3.58 25.94 4.04
C SER A 161 4.51 27.17 3.90
N LYS A 162 4.78 27.91 4.97
CA LYS A 162 5.74 29.01 4.97
C LYS A 162 7.17 28.59 4.62
N ALA A 163 7.63 27.46 5.19
CA ALA A 163 8.97 26.95 4.91
C ALA A 163 9.12 26.53 3.43
N LEU A 164 8.11 25.89 2.85
CA LEU A 164 8.13 25.47 1.45
C LEU A 164 8.01 26.65 0.49
N ALA A 165 7.18 27.65 0.80
CA ALA A 165 7.10 28.87 0.03
C ALA A 165 8.46 29.59 0.01
N ALA A 166 9.10 29.76 1.18
CA ALA A 166 10.38 30.46 1.30
C ALA A 166 11.55 29.71 0.65
N LYS A 167 11.63 28.37 0.86
CA LYS A 167 12.81 27.58 0.43
C LYS A 167 12.68 26.97 -0.95
N ARG A 168 11.47 26.75 -1.44
CA ARG A 168 11.17 26.02 -2.69
C ARG A 168 10.27 26.80 -3.65
N GLY A 169 9.84 28.01 -3.28
CA GLY A 169 8.92 28.81 -4.08
C GLY A 169 7.58 28.10 -4.31
N ALA A 170 7.13 27.26 -3.36
CA ALA A 170 5.86 26.55 -3.49
C ALA A 170 4.69 27.54 -3.39
N THR A 171 3.77 27.47 -4.36
CA THR A 171 2.58 28.33 -4.37
C THR A 171 1.47 27.76 -3.49
N PRO A 172 0.50 28.57 -3.02
CA PRO A 172 -0.66 28.08 -2.28
C PRO A 172 -1.42 26.97 -3.03
N GLU A 173 -1.56 27.11 -4.34
CA GLU A 173 -2.24 26.14 -5.21
C GLU A 173 -1.49 24.82 -5.30
N GLU A 174 -0.14 24.85 -5.33
CA GLU A 174 0.68 23.64 -5.30
C GLU A 174 0.58 22.94 -3.94
N LEU A 175 0.60 23.69 -2.83
CA LEU A 175 0.47 23.14 -1.48
C LEU A 175 -0.91 22.48 -1.28
N GLU A 176 -1.98 23.07 -1.78
CA GLU A 176 -3.31 22.49 -1.76
C GLU A 176 -3.40 21.27 -2.68
N ALA A 177 -2.86 21.35 -3.89
CA ALA A 177 -2.87 20.26 -4.88
C ALA A 177 -2.18 18.99 -4.41
N VAL A 178 -1.23 19.08 -3.47
CA VAL A 178 -0.58 17.92 -2.84
C VAL A 178 -1.18 17.56 -1.47
N GLY A 179 -2.22 18.27 -1.03
CA GLY A 179 -2.92 18.01 0.24
C GLY A 179 -2.12 18.36 1.48
N LEU A 180 -1.17 19.29 1.39
CA LEU A 180 -0.42 19.81 2.54
C LEU A 180 -1.17 20.91 3.27
N THR A 181 -2.02 21.65 2.57
CA THR A 181 -2.87 22.68 3.15
C THR A 181 -4.35 22.38 2.96
N THR A 182 -5.18 23.00 3.78
CA THR A 182 -6.64 22.93 3.72
C THR A 182 -7.18 24.36 3.75
N ASP A 183 -8.07 24.69 2.82
CA ASP A 183 -8.76 26.00 2.82
C ASP A 183 -9.67 26.14 4.05
N ARG A 184 -9.63 27.29 4.70
CA ARG A 184 -10.52 27.66 5.82
C ARG A 184 -11.95 28.02 5.37
N GLY A 185 -12.15 28.17 4.07
CA GLY A 185 -13.39 28.67 3.48
C GLY A 185 -13.60 30.17 3.71
N GLY A 186 -14.44 30.80 2.87
CA GLY A 186 -14.81 32.21 3.02
C GLY A 186 -13.64 33.20 2.86
N GLY A 187 -12.61 32.87 2.09
CA GLY A 187 -11.49 33.77 1.84
C GLY A 187 -10.52 33.97 3.03
N ARG A 188 -10.61 33.14 4.07
CA ARG A 188 -9.77 33.21 5.29
C ARG A 188 -8.39 32.58 5.15
N GLY A 189 -7.99 32.19 3.92
CA GLY A 189 -6.73 31.55 3.63
C GLY A 189 -6.70 30.07 4.00
N ALA A 190 -5.54 29.45 3.87
CA ALA A 190 -5.31 28.03 4.12
C ALA A 190 -4.50 27.81 5.41
N TYR A 191 -4.49 26.56 5.88
CA TYR A 191 -3.68 26.13 7.01
C TYR A 191 -3.04 24.78 6.75
N ASP A 192 -1.91 24.47 7.41
CA ASP A 192 -1.23 23.19 7.32
C ASP A 192 -2.15 22.05 7.79
N ARG A 193 -2.37 21.07 6.93
CA ARG A 193 -3.25 19.92 7.20
C ARG A 193 -2.73 19.05 8.35
N PHE A 194 -1.41 18.85 8.41
CA PHE A 194 -0.77 18.03 9.43
C PHE A 194 -0.25 18.93 10.54
N ARG A 195 -0.72 18.70 11.77
CA ARG A 195 -0.34 19.43 12.99
C ARG A 195 -0.32 18.48 14.16
N ALA A 196 0.66 18.64 15.07
CA ALA A 196 0.88 17.77 16.25
C ALA A 196 0.90 16.28 15.89
N ARG A 197 1.57 15.90 14.77
CA ARG A 197 1.53 14.52 14.25
C ARG A 197 2.89 14.01 13.85
N ILE A 198 3.15 12.73 14.16
CA ILE A 198 4.21 11.96 13.52
C ILE A 198 3.81 11.76 12.06
N ILE A 199 4.75 12.01 11.16
CA ILE A 199 4.55 11.94 9.70
C ILE A 199 5.22 10.69 9.14
N PHE A 200 4.44 9.94 8.38
CA PHE A 200 4.82 8.75 7.63
C PHE A 200 4.77 9.06 6.14
N PRO A 201 5.92 9.16 5.46
CA PRO A 201 5.93 9.36 4.01
C PRO A 201 5.35 8.14 3.29
N ILE A 202 4.38 8.36 2.41
CA ILE A 202 3.74 7.31 1.60
C ILE A 202 4.35 7.33 0.21
N ARG A 203 4.83 6.17 -0.26
CA ARG A 203 5.46 6.01 -1.57
C ARG A 203 4.64 5.09 -2.47
N ASP A 204 4.69 5.36 -3.77
CA ASP A 204 4.18 4.42 -4.78
C ASP A 204 5.14 3.23 -4.95
N ALA A 205 4.73 2.23 -5.74
CA ALA A 205 5.56 1.05 -6.01
C ALA A 205 6.92 1.37 -6.69
N ASN A 206 7.15 2.59 -7.14
CA ASN A 206 8.41 3.08 -7.72
C ASN A 206 9.23 3.93 -6.72
N ALA A 207 8.90 3.84 -5.43
CA ALA A 207 9.52 4.59 -4.33
C ALA A 207 9.39 6.12 -4.43
N LYS A 208 8.47 6.64 -5.25
CA LYS A 208 8.19 8.08 -5.34
C LYS A 208 7.18 8.48 -4.29
N ILE A 209 7.45 9.57 -3.55
CA ILE A 209 6.51 10.10 -2.55
C ILE A 209 5.23 10.56 -3.26
N THR A 210 4.10 10.12 -2.76
CA THR A 210 2.77 10.44 -3.29
C THR A 210 1.89 11.14 -2.29
N GLY A 211 2.10 10.89 -0.99
CA GLY A 211 1.30 11.45 0.09
C GLY A 211 1.97 11.27 1.44
N LEU A 212 1.26 11.64 2.48
CA LEU A 212 1.69 11.55 3.87
C LEU A 212 0.59 10.91 4.72
N GLY A 213 0.99 10.11 5.68
CA GLY A 213 0.18 9.70 6.82
C GLY A 213 0.61 10.48 8.06
N GLY A 214 -0.33 10.76 8.96
CA GLY A 214 -0.07 11.44 10.23
C GLY A 214 -0.72 10.73 11.40
N ARG A 215 -0.01 10.53 12.51
CA ARG A 215 -0.52 9.94 13.75
C ARG A 215 -0.32 10.90 14.91
N LEU A 216 -1.37 11.14 15.69
CA LEU A 216 -1.28 11.92 16.94
C LEU A 216 -0.41 11.19 17.98
N LEU A 217 0.28 11.95 18.82
CA LEU A 217 0.83 11.39 20.05
C LEU A 217 -0.32 11.04 21.01
N PRO A 218 -0.15 10.04 21.90
CA PRO A 218 -1.20 9.63 22.85
C PRO A 218 -1.72 10.79 23.70
N ALA A 219 -0.84 11.71 24.13
CA ALA A 219 -1.22 12.88 24.93
C ALA A 219 -2.10 13.86 24.13
N ASP A 220 -1.87 14.00 22.83
CA ASP A 220 -2.65 14.91 21.96
C ASP A 220 -3.96 14.25 21.51
N ASP A 221 -3.96 12.92 21.33
CA ASP A 221 -5.17 12.13 21.04
C ASP A 221 -6.16 12.22 22.23
N ALA A 222 -5.67 12.12 23.45
CA ALA A 222 -6.47 12.24 24.67
C ALA A 222 -7.12 13.63 24.87
N ARG A 223 -6.54 14.69 24.29
CA ARG A 223 -7.12 16.05 24.36
C ARG A 223 -8.33 16.24 23.42
N GLY A 224 -8.41 15.46 22.33
CA GLY A 224 -9.49 15.52 21.35
C GLY A 224 -9.49 16.75 20.42
N ASP A 225 -8.52 17.66 20.57
CA ASP A 225 -8.51 18.96 19.88
C ASP A 225 -7.95 18.91 18.44
N HIS A 226 -7.26 17.81 18.09
CA HIS A 226 -6.52 17.70 16.83
C HIS A 226 -7.18 16.79 15.78
N GLY A 227 -8.43 16.41 15.99
CA GLY A 227 -9.17 15.51 15.09
C GLY A 227 -8.76 14.03 15.21
N PRO A 228 -8.91 13.20 14.17
CA PRO A 228 -8.79 11.76 14.28
C PRO A 228 -7.34 11.33 14.60
N LYS A 229 -7.16 10.22 15.36
CA LYS A 229 -5.87 9.63 15.72
C LYS A 229 -4.95 9.45 14.51
N TYR A 230 -5.49 8.95 13.40
CA TYR A 230 -4.79 8.84 12.11
C TYR A 230 -5.40 9.76 11.07
N LEU A 231 -4.56 10.48 10.32
CA LEU A 231 -4.94 11.38 9.24
C LEU A 231 -4.04 11.10 8.02
N ASN A 232 -4.65 10.88 6.88
CA ASN A 232 -3.90 10.71 5.62
C ASN A 232 -4.07 11.95 4.73
N SER A 233 -3.17 12.11 3.75
CA SER A 233 -3.39 13.05 2.65
C SER A 233 -4.78 12.85 2.04
N ALA A 234 -5.42 13.92 1.63
CA ALA A 234 -6.61 13.84 0.79
C ALA A 234 -6.27 13.19 -0.56
N ALA A 235 -7.26 12.73 -1.29
CA ALA A 235 -7.07 12.30 -2.67
C ALA A 235 -6.56 13.47 -3.52
N THR A 236 -5.49 13.25 -4.27
CA THR A 236 -4.82 14.27 -5.11
C THR A 236 -4.45 13.67 -6.46
N ALA A 237 -3.87 14.48 -7.34
CA ALA A 237 -3.31 13.97 -8.60
C ALA A 237 -2.16 12.96 -8.40
N LEU A 238 -1.51 12.95 -7.20
CA LEU A 238 -0.41 12.05 -6.86
C LEU A 238 -0.83 10.90 -5.96
N PHE A 239 -1.83 11.09 -5.10
CA PHE A 239 -2.22 10.15 -4.04
C PHE A 239 -3.68 9.73 -4.17
N ASP A 240 -3.87 8.43 -4.29
CA ASP A 240 -5.16 7.76 -4.18
C ASP A 240 -5.01 6.62 -3.18
N LYS A 241 -5.60 6.80 -1.98
CA LYS A 241 -5.54 5.82 -0.90
C LYS A 241 -6.11 4.46 -1.32
N SER A 242 -7.13 4.46 -2.18
CA SER A 242 -7.78 3.24 -2.66
C SER A 242 -6.87 2.39 -3.57
N ARG A 243 -5.75 2.93 -4.03
CA ARG A 243 -4.80 2.29 -4.95
C ARG A 243 -3.40 2.15 -4.37
N THR A 244 -3.21 2.57 -3.12
CA THR A 244 -1.90 2.64 -2.46
C THR A 244 -1.84 1.69 -1.28
N LEU A 245 -0.72 1.00 -1.13
CA LEU A 245 -0.36 0.22 0.05
C LEU A 245 0.95 0.77 0.62
N TYR A 246 0.99 0.94 1.93
CA TYR A 246 2.18 1.44 2.60
C TYR A 246 3.31 0.41 2.56
N LEU A 247 4.54 0.84 2.31
CA LEU A 247 5.76 0.04 2.11
C LEU A 247 5.75 -0.93 0.90
N ILE A 248 4.81 -0.81 -0.03
CA ILE A 248 4.80 -1.66 -1.24
C ILE A 248 6.07 -1.53 -2.08
N ASP A 249 6.69 -0.34 -2.09
CA ASP A 249 7.95 -0.07 -2.78
C ASP A 249 9.10 -0.95 -2.28
N GLN A 250 9.12 -1.25 -0.99
CA GLN A 250 10.13 -2.09 -0.34
C GLN A 250 9.71 -3.55 -0.34
N ALA A 251 8.43 -3.84 -0.06
CA ALA A 251 7.92 -5.21 0.09
C ALA A 251 7.86 -6.00 -1.22
N LYS A 252 7.63 -5.35 -2.36
CA LYS A 252 7.43 -6.02 -3.66
C LYS A 252 8.51 -7.02 -4.04
N SER A 253 9.77 -6.79 -3.65
CA SER A 253 10.89 -7.70 -3.96
C SER A 253 10.82 -8.97 -3.12
N ALA A 254 10.55 -8.85 -1.83
CA ALA A 254 10.37 -9.98 -0.92
C ALA A 254 9.12 -10.79 -1.26
N ILE A 255 8.01 -10.09 -1.60
CA ILE A 255 6.76 -10.72 -2.03
C ILE A 255 7.01 -11.55 -3.30
N ARG A 256 7.70 -11.01 -4.32
CA ARG A 256 8.04 -11.77 -5.54
C ARG A 256 8.89 -12.98 -5.26
N LYS A 257 9.86 -12.88 -4.36
CA LYS A 257 10.77 -13.98 -4.02
C LYS A 257 10.06 -15.09 -3.25
N GLY A 258 9.20 -14.73 -2.29
CA GLY A 258 8.51 -15.67 -1.39
C GLY A 258 7.10 -16.03 -1.81
N GLY A 259 6.53 -15.34 -2.82
CA GLY A 259 5.16 -15.55 -3.28
C GLY A 259 4.07 -15.00 -2.34
N THR A 260 4.44 -14.57 -1.12
CA THR A 260 3.51 -14.22 -0.04
C THR A 260 3.59 -12.72 0.31
N ALA A 261 2.46 -12.05 0.28
CA ALA A 261 2.26 -10.70 0.83
C ALA A 261 1.55 -10.80 2.18
N VAL A 262 2.07 -10.14 3.21
CA VAL A 262 1.41 -10.00 4.51
C VAL A 262 0.81 -8.61 4.61
N LEU A 263 -0.46 -8.53 4.97
CA LEU A 263 -1.21 -7.29 5.05
C LEU A 263 -1.58 -7.00 6.51
N VAL A 264 -1.15 -5.86 7.01
CA VAL A 264 -1.50 -5.29 8.32
C VAL A 264 -2.33 -4.02 8.15
N GLU A 265 -2.88 -3.48 9.24
CA GLU A 265 -3.72 -2.27 9.18
C GLU A 265 -2.92 -0.98 9.23
N GLY A 266 -1.95 -0.89 10.14
CA GLY A 266 -1.29 0.35 10.52
C GLY A 266 0.10 0.56 9.93
N TYR A 267 0.53 1.82 9.97
CA TYR A 267 1.89 2.22 9.59
C TYR A 267 2.94 1.60 10.49
N THR A 268 2.67 1.58 11.80
CA THR A 268 3.59 1.10 12.83
C THR A 268 3.83 -0.39 12.71
N ASP A 269 2.78 -1.16 12.41
CA ASP A 269 2.87 -2.61 12.27
C ASP A 269 3.76 -3.01 11.09
N ALA A 270 3.54 -2.36 9.93
CA ALA A 270 4.36 -2.60 8.76
C ALA A 270 5.81 -2.14 8.95
N LEU A 271 6.03 -1.00 9.62
CA LEU A 271 7.39 -0.49 9.89
C LEU A 271 8.14 -1.41 10.85
N MET A 272 7.48 -1.86 11.93
CA MET A 272 8.08 -2.77 12.90
C MET A 272 8.43 -4.10 12.22
N ALA A 273 7.53 -4.63 11.39
CA ALA A 273 7.80 -5.84 10.63
C ALA A 273 9.04 -5.70 9.73
N HIS A 274 9.16 -4.59 9.01
CA HIS A 274 10.34 -4.34 8.17
C HIS A 274 11.62 -4.17 8.99
N GLN A 275 11.55 -3.51 10.13
CA GLN A 275 12.68 -3.35 11.05
C GLN A 275 13.21 -4.71 11.53
N GLU A 276 12.31 -5.63 11.88
CA GLU A 276 12.63 -6.99 12.36
C GLU A 276 12.88 -7.99 11.21
N GLY A 277 13.00 -7.50 9.95
CA GLY A 277 13.38 -8.31 8.79
C GLY A 277 12.24 -8.99 8.04
N PHE A 278 10.98 -8.78 8.44
CA PHE A 278 9.79 -9.29 7.74
C PHE A 278 9.39 -8.33 6.61
N THR A 279 10.18 -8.30 5.55
CA THR A 279 10.10 -7.29 4.50
C THR A 279 9.02 -7.52 3.44
N ASN A 280 8.20 -8.55 3.57
CA ASN A 280 7.04 -8.82 2.71
C ASN A 280 5.72 -8.28 3.27
N VAL A 281 5.79 -7.41 4.29
CA VAL A 281 4.63 -6.80 4.97
C VAL A 281 4.29 -5.45 4.33
N VAL A 282 2.99 -5.19 4.15
CA VAL A 282 2.43 -3.91 3.68
C VAL A 282 1.23 -3.51 4.54
N ALA A 283 0.86 -2.21 4.57
CA ALA A 283 -0.32 -1.78 5.30
C ALA A 283 -1.40 -1.14 4.42
N SER A 284 -2.68 -1.35 4.80
CA SER A 284 -3.86 -0.75 4.16
C SER A 284 -4.15 0.68 4.62
N MET A 285 -3.48 1.13 5.68
CA MET A 285 -3.58 2.48 6.25
C MET A 285 -4.98 2.84 6.79
N GLY A 286 -5.67 1.87 7.42
CA GLY A 286 -6.98 2.09 8.05
C GLY A 286 -8.13 2.27 7.06
N THR A 287 -8.19 1.42 6.03
CA THR A 287 -9.34 1.29 5.10
C THR A 287 -9.60 -0.16 4.79
N ALA A 288 -10.88 -0.48 4.52
CA ALA A 288 -11.21 -1.75 3.87
C ALA A 288 -10.42 -1.90 2.57
N LEU A 289 -10.01 -3.13 2.27
CA LEU A 289 -9.30 -3.45 1.04
C LEU A 289 -10.13 -3.13 -0.19
N THR A 290 -9.46 -2.59 -1.19
CA THR A 290 -10.06 -2.27 -2.48
C THR A 290 -9.60 -3.25 -3.56
N PRO A 291 -10.38 -3.40 -4.66
CA PRO A 291 -9.97 -4.19 -5.81
C PRO A 291 -8.61 -3.79 -6.38
N ALA A 292 -8.31 -2.49 -6.38
CA ALA A 292 -7.04 -1.97 -6.90
C ALA A 292 -5.84 -2.31 -6.02
N GLN A 293 -6.01 -2.33 -4.69
CA GLN A 293 -4.97 -2.75 -3.75
C GLN A 293 -4.71 -4.26 -3.85
N VAL A 294 -5.78 -5.07 -3.96
CA VAL A 294 -5.65 -6.53 -4.17
C VAL A 294 -4.95 -6.81 -5.50
N ALA A 295 -5.37 -6.17 -6.59
CA ALA A 295 -4.72 -6.31 -7.90
C ALA A 295 -3.24 -5.88 -7.85
N LEU A 296 -2.88 -4.89 -7.03
CA LEU A 296 -1.50 -4.49 -6.83
C LEU A 296 -0.68 -5.58 -6.15
N LEU A 297 -1.21 -6.26 -5.12
CA LEU A 297 -0.53 -7.37 -4.45
C LEU A 297 -0.36 -8.57 -5.38
N LEU A 298 -1.39 -8.92 -6.14
CA LEU A 298 -1.38 -10.05 -7.07
C LEU A 298 -0.39 -9.89 -8.24
N ARG A 299 0.10 -8.69 -8.51
CA ARG A 299 1.23 -8.48 -9.44
C ARG A 299 2.55 -9.02 -8.91
N TYR A 300 2.67 -9.21 -7.60
CA TYR A 300 3.93 -9.54 -6.95
C TYR A 300 3.92 -10.91 -6.28
N GLY A 301 2.75 -11.41 -5.84
CA GLY A 301 2.62 -12.68 -5.15
C GLY A 301 1.30 -13.39 -5.46
N THR A 302 1.22 -14.65 -5.05
CA THR A 302 0.03 -15.51 -5.24
C THR A 302 -0.64 -15.89 -3.93
N LYS A 303 -0.05 -15.47 -2.80
CA LYS A 303 -0.58 -15.69 -1.45
C LYS A 303 -0.71 -14.36 -0.72
N ILE A 304 -1.88 -14.10 -0.13
CA ILE A 304 -2.14 -12.93 0.71
C ILE A 304 -2.48 -13.43 2.12
N VAL A 305 -1.75 -12.94 3.11
CA VAL A 305 -1.95 -13.27 4.51
C VAL A 305 -2.40 -12.02 5.26
N LEU A 306 -3.56 -12.07 5.90
CA LEU A 306 -4.08 -11.00 6.74
C LEU A 306 -3.56 -11.16 8.17
N ALA A 307 -2.98 -10.11 8.73
CA ALA A 307 -2.57 -10.02 10.12
C ALA A 307 -3.16 -8.73 10.71
N TYR A 308 -4.44 -8.79 11.05
CA TYR A 308 -5.20 -7.67 11.61
C TYR A 308 -5.32 -7.78 13.13
N ASP A 309 -5.59 -6.65 13.79
CA ASP A 309 -5.79 -6.56 15.23
C ASP A 309 -6.97 -7.43 15.69
N VAL A 310 -6.83 -8.13 16.81
CA VAL A 310 -7.77 -9.14 17.32
C VAL A 310 -8.71 -8.55 18.37
N ASP A 311 -8.92 -7.24 18.44
CA ASP A 311 -9.91 -6.69 19.36
C ASP A 311 -11.35 -7.07 18.95
N ALA A 312 -12.33 -7.01 19.89
CA ALA A 312 -13.71 -7.44 19.63
C ALA A 312 -14.43 -6.63 18.54
N ALA A 313 -13.95 -5.43 18.23
CA ALA A 313 -14.36 -4.63 17.07
C ALA A 313 -13.62 -5.08 15.82
N GLY A 314 -12.34 -5.43 15.94
CA GLY A 314 -11.48 -5.97 14.88
C GLY A 314 -11.88 -7.37 14.44
N ALA A 315 -12.41 -8.24 15.30
CA ALA A 315 -12.88 -9.57 14.88
C ALA A 315 -14.03 -9.49 13.87
N LYS A 316 -15.00 -8.59 14.06
CA LYS A 316 -16.08 -8.35 13.09
C LYS A 316 -15.56 -7.66 11.83
N ALA A 317 -14.66 -6.68 11.97
CA ALA A 317 -14.03 -6.00 10.85
C ALA A 317 -13.09 -6.97 10.10
N GLY A 318 -12.36 -7.82 10.81
CA GLY A 318 -11.50 -8.85 10.25
C GLY A 318 -12.28 -9.91 9.44
N ALA A 319 -13.40 -10.42 9.96
CA ALA A 319 -14.26 -11.36 9.24
C ALA A 319 -14.90 -10.72 8.00
N PHE A 320 -15.34 -9.47 8.10
CA PHE A 320 -15.85 -8.72 6.95
C PHE A 320 -14.74 -8.47 5.91
N GLY A 321 -13.58 -8.01 6.35
CA GLY A 321 -12.41 -7.79 5.49
C GLY A 321 -11.92 -9.08 4.82
N ALA A 322 -11.94 -10.19 5.54
CA ALA A 322 -11.58 -11.52 5.03
C ALA A 322 -12.56 -12.01 3.96
N THR A 323 -13.86 -11.85 4.17
CA THR A 323 -14.91 -12.20 3.20
C THR A 323 -14.77 -11.34 1.94
N GLU A 324 -14.57 -10.04 2.09
CA GLU A 324 -14.41 -9.12 0.97
C GLU A 324 -13.10 -9.39 0.21
N LEU A 325 -11.99 -9.67 0.90
CA LEU A 325 -10.75 -10.06 0.24
C LEU A 325 -10.93 -11.34 -0.58
N LEU A 326 -11.55 -12.37 -0.01
CA LEU A 326 -11.80 -13.63 -0.75
C LEU A 326 -12.65 -13.38 -2.01
N ARG A 327 -13.69 -12.55 -1.90
CA ARG A 327 -14.52 -12.14 -3.03
C ARG A 327 -13.69 -11.44 -4.11
N LEU A 328 -12.92 -10.42 -3.73
CA LEU A 328 -12.06 -9.64 -4.64
C LEU A 328 -11.00 -10.50 -5.33
N VAL A 329 -10.33 -11.36 -4.57
CA VAL A 329 -9.34 -12.30 -5.11
C VAL A 329 -9.97 -13.25 -6.12
N THR A 330 -11.14 -13.80 -5.80
CA THR A 330 -11.86 -14.74 -6.69
C THR A 330 -12.34 -14.04 -7.97
N GLU A 331 -12.84 -12.82 -7.88
CA GLU A 331 -13.25 -12.02 -9.04
C GLU A 331 -12.07 -11.68 -9.95
N LEU A 332 -10.96 -11.21 -9.37
CA LEU A 332 -9.75 -10.82 -10.11
C LEU A 332 -9.06 -12.04 -10.76
N ALA A 333 -8.95 -13.16 -10.05
CA ALA A 333 -8.38 -14.39 -10.59
C ALA A 333 -9.20 -14.96 -11.77
N GLY A 334 -10.49 -14.70 -11.80
CA GLY A 334 -11.35 -15.13 -12.91
C GLY A 334 -11.44 -14.16 -14.09
N ALA A 335 -10.91 -12.95 -13.94
CA ALA A 335 -10.88 -11.94 -15.00
C ALA A 335 -9.57 -11.91 -15.80
N THR A 336 -8.56 -12.64 -15.35
CA THR A 336 -7.23 -12.70 -15.97
C THR A 336 -6.82 -14.16 -16.18
N ASP A 337 -5.97 -14.43 -17.19
CA ASP A 337 -5.25 -15.72 -17.34
C ASP A 337 -4.21 -15.96 -16.22
N GLY A 338 -4.40 -15.33 -15.07
CA GLY A 338 -3.57 -15.42 -13.88
C GLY A 338 -3.65 -16.78 -13.19
N PRO A 339 -2.83 -17.02 -12.15
CA PRO A 339 -2.79 -18.28 -11.43
C PRO A 339 -4.20 -18.62 -10.92
N SER A 340 -4.68 -19.81 -11.24
CA SER A 340 -6.04 -20.28 -10.94
C SER A 340 -6.34 -20.46 -9.44
N LEU A 341 -5.35 -20.27 -8.57
CA LEU A 341 -5.47 -20.32 -7.12
C LEU A 341 -4.64 -19.18 -6.48
N VAL A 342 -5.34 -18.18 -5.94
CA VAL A 342 -4.75 -17.24 -4.99
C VAL A 342 -5.07 -17.75 -3.60
N ASP A 343 -4.03 -18.01 -2.82
CA ASP A 343 -4.16 -18.49 -1.45
C ASP A 343 -4.38 -17.29 -0.51
N VAL A 344 -5.44 -17.31 0.28
CA VAL A 344 -5.76 -16.29 1.27
C VAL A 344 -5.76 -16.92 2.65
N GLY A 345 -4.89 -16.43 3.52
CA GLY A 345 -4.80 -16.90 4.89
C GLY A 345 -4.96 -15.77 5.91
N ILE A 346 -5.21 -16.13 7.15
CA ILE A 346 -5.29 -15.23 8.30
C ILE A 346 -4.29 -15.66 9.35
N VAL A 347 -3.57 -14.71 9.91
CA VAL A 347 -2.74 -14.90 11.10
C VAL A 347 -3.62 -14.69 12.33
N LYS A 348 -3.63 -15.66 13.23
CA LYS A 348 -4.19 -15.49 14.56
C LYS A 348 -3.04 -15.18 15.53
N LEU A 349 -3.00 -13.94 15.98
CA LEU A 349 -2.03 -13.48 16.97
C LEU A 349 -2.48 -13.83 18.39
N PRO A 350 -1.57 -13.83 19.38
CA PRO A 350 -1.93 -13.97 20.79
C PRO A 350 -2.93 -12.88 21.21
N ASP A 351 -3.91 -13.26 22.05
CA ASP A 351 -4.97 -12.36 22.49
C ASP A 351 -4.42 -11.11 23.19
N GLY A 352 -4.90 -9.94 22.75
CA GLY A 352 -4.58 -8.63 23.33
C GLY A 352 -3.25 -8.03 22.92
N LEU A 353 -2.54 -8.60 21.93
CA LEU A 353 -1.31 -8.04 21.37
C LEU A 353 -1.52 -7.53 19.95
N ASP A 354 -1.05 -6.32 19.69
CA ASP A 354 -1.03 -5.74 18.36
C ASP A 354 0.09 -6.38 17.49
N PRO A 355 -0.03 -6.38 16.16
CA PRO A 355 1.00 -6.95 15.26
C PRO A 355 2.41 -6.41 15.51
N ASP A 356 2.58 -5.11 15.77
CA ASP A 356 3.88 -4.50 16.05
C ASP A 356 4.50 -5.01 17.36
N GLU A 357 3.69 -5.31 18.38
CA GLU A 357 4.14 -5.89 19.64
C GLU A 357 4.60 -7.33 19.46
N VAL A 358 3.81 -8.15 18.75
CA VAL A 358 4.17 -9.55 18.47
C VAL A 358 5.44 -9.64 17.63
N VAL A 359 5.55 -8.80 16.61
CA VAL A 359 6.74 -8.73 15.76
C VAL A 359 7.99 -8.38 16.56
N ARG A 360 7.89 -7.37 17.45
CA ARG A 360 9.02 -6.90 18.28
C ARG A 360 9.40 -7.88 19.37
N ASP A 361 8.42 -8.35 20.13
CA ASP A 361 8.67 -9.09 21.39
C ASP A 361 8.66 -10.60 21.20
N GLN A 362 8.00 -11.11 20.15
CA GLN A 362 7.81 -12.53 19.86
C GLN A 362 8.00 -12.84 18.35
N PRO A 363 9.15 -12.51 17.73
CA PRO A 363 9.34 -12.63 16.27
C PRO A 363 9.19 -14.06 15.75
N ASP A 364 9.49 -15.07 16.57
CA ASP A 364 9.31 -16.47 16.18
C ASP A 364 7.83 -16.88 16.16
N VAL A 365 6.98 -16.32 17.03
CA VAL A 365 5.53 -16.51 17.01
C VAL A 365 4.95 -15.90 15.74
N TRP A 366 5.36 -14.67 15.41
CA TRP A 366 4.98 -14.02 14.16
C TRP A 366 5.38 -14.85 12.94
N ARG A 367 6.64 -15.29 12.87
CA ARG A 367 7.16 -16.09 11.76
C ARG A 367 6.35 -17.37 11.57
N ALA A 368 6.14 -18.13 12.63
CA ALA A 368 5.38 -19.37 12.58
C ALA A 368 3.93 -19.14 12.13
N ALA A 369 3.29 -18.06 12.59
CA ALA A 369 1.92 -17.72 12.23
C ALA A 369 1.80 -17.30 10.74
N VAL A 370 2.77 -16.55 10.21
CA VAL A 370 2.81 -16.15 8.79
C VAL A 370 3.14 -17.33 7.87
N GLU A 371 4.00 -18.24 8.28
CA GLU A 371 4.34 -19.45 7.52
C GLU A 371 3.17 -20.42 7.43
N ARG A 372 2.35 -20.52 8.49
CA ARG A 372 1.21 -21.42 8.63
C ARG A 372 -0.07 -20.68 8.94
N PRO A 373 -0.52 -19.75 8.08
CA PRO A 373 -1.75 -19.02 8.32
C PRO A 373 -2.95 -19.95 8.22
N ILE A 374 -4.00 -19.63 8.94
CA ILE A 374 -5.29 -20.33 8.85
C ILE A 374 -5.89 -19.98 7.48
N PRO A 375 -6.31 -20.97 6.65
CA PRO A 375 -7.05 -20.68 5.43
C PRO A 375 -8.28 -19.81 5.71
N VAL A 376 -8.48 -18.77 4.92
CA VAL A 376 -9.54 -17.77 5.20
C VAL A 376 -10.93 -18.39 5.30
N VAL A 377 -11.21 -19.42 4.51
CA VAL A 377 -12.52 -20.09 4.53
C VAL A 377 -12.71 -20.89 5.82
N GLU A 378 -11.66 -21.54 6.33
CA GLU A 378 -11.69 -22.24 7.63
C GLU A 378 -11.93 -21.24 8.77
N TYR A 379 -11.21 -20.12 8.77
CA TYR A 379 -11.42 -19.05 9.72
C TYR A 379 -12.87 -18.55 9.71
N LEU A 380 -13.45 -18.30 8.55
CA LEU A 380 -14.83 -17.80 8.41
C LEU A 380 -15.87 -18.85 8.85
N ILE A 381 -15.59 -20.14 8.67
CA ILE A 381 -16.43 -21.23 9.19
C ILE A 381 -16.40 -21.23 10.72
N GLU A 382 -15.19 -21.09 11.33
CA GLU A 382 -15.05 -21.03 12.78
C GLU A 382 -15.77 -19.82 13.37
N GLU A 383 -15.61 -18.64 12.77
CA GLU A 383 -16.29 -17.40 13.18
C GLU A 383 -17.82 -17.53 13.10
N ALA A 384 -18.33 -18.08 11.98
CA ALA A 384 -19.76 -18.29 11.81
C ALA A 384 -20.31 -19.28 12.86
N ALA A 385 -19.55 -20.32 13.20
CA ALA A 385 -19.93 -21.29 14.21
C ALA A 385 -19.90 -20.69 15.63
N ALA A 386 -18.90 -19.84 15.94
CA ALA A 386 -18.78 -19.21 17.25
C ALA A 386 -19.81 -18.09 17.49
N ALA A 387 -20.28 -17.43 16.44
CA ALA A 387 -21.22 -16.31 16.53
C ALA A 387 -22.66 -16.70 16.95
N TYR A 388 -23.02 -17.97 16.88
CA TYR A 388 -24.40 -18.43 17.11
C TYR A 388 -24.46 -19.65 18.02
N ASP A 389 -25.55 -19.82 18.78
CA ASP A 389 -25.81 -21.05 19.58
C ASP A 389 -26.20 -22.20 18.64
N LEU A 390 -25.27 -23.10 18.42
CA LEU A 390 -25.45 -24.25 17.51
C LEU A 390 -26.31 -25.40 18.13
N ARG A 391 -26.70 -25.30 19.39
CA ARG A 391 -27.65 -26.23 20.04
C ARG A 391 -29.07 -25.97 19.52
N ASP A 392 -29.37 -24.72 19.12
CA ASP A 392 -30.63 -24.30 18.54
C ASP A 392 -30.62 -24.40 17.01
N LEU A 393 -31.71 -24.88 16.43
CA LEU A 393 -31.85 -24.96 14.96
C LEU A 393 -31.82 -23.60 14.28
N GLY A 394 -32.36 -22.56 14.95
CA GLY A 394 -32.29 -21.18 14.45
C GLY A 394 -30.85 -20.66 14.44
N GLY A 395 -30.04 -21.00 15.44
CA GLY A 395 -28.61 -20.69 15.49
C GLY A 395 -27.84 -21.36 14.35
N ARG A 396 -28.06 -22.66 14.13
CA ARG A 396 -27.47 -23.39 12.98
C ARG A 396 -27.83 -22.76 11.64
N LYS A 397 -29.13 -22.39 11.47
CA LYS A 397 -29.57 -21.70 10.26
C LYS A 397 -28.83 -20.40 10.05
N ARG A 398 -28.69 -19.56 11.09
CA ARG A 398 -27.95 -18.28 11.00
C ARG A 398 -26.47 -18.49 10.66
N ALA A 399 -25.83 -19.51 11.25
CA ALA A 399 -24.44 -19.85 10.92
C ALA A 399 -24.29 -20.28 9.44
N VAL A 400 -25.23 -21.09 8.91
CA VAL A 400 -25.27 -21.46 7.49
C VAL A 400 -25.47 -20.21 6.61
N ASP A 401 -26.38 -19.33 6.97
CA ASP A 401 -26.62 -18.10 6.19
C ASP A 401 -25.39 -17.16 6.21
N ALA A 402 -24.65 -17.12 7.31
CA ALA A 402 -23.42 -16.33 7.42
C ALA A 402 -22.28 -16.82 6.51
N ILE A 403 -22.08 -18.15 6.41
CA ILE A 403 -20.97 -18.71 5.61
C ILE A 403 -21.33 -18.87 4.11
N LYS A 404 -22.58 -18.86 3.77
CA LYS A 404 -23.10 -19.08 2.41
C LYS A 404 -22.50 -18.14 1.35
N PRO A 405 -22.35 -16.82 1.56
CA PRO A 405 -21.68 -15.94 0.58
C PRO A 405 -20.25 -16.37 0.30
N THR A 406 -19.50 -16.73 1.35
CA THR A 406 -18.10 -17.19 1.27
C THR A 406 -18.00 -18.46 0.41
N LEU A 407 -18.81 -19.47 0.68
CA LEU A 407 -18.81 -20.73 -0.09
C LEU A 407 -19.24 -20.52 -1.54
N ARG A 408 -20.16 -19.58 -1.80
CA ARG A 408 -20.57 -19.21 -3.17
C ARG A 408 -19.47 -18.52 -3.95
N ALA A 409 -18.60 -17.77 -3.30
CA ALA A 409 -17.49 -17.10 -3.94
C ALA A 409 -16.43 -18.10 -4.48
N LEU A 410 -16.35 -19.31 -3.92
CA LEU A 410 -15.43 -20.35 -4.39
C LEU A 410 -15.85 -20.91 -5.74
N ARG A 411 -15.05 -20.67 -6.77
CA ARG A 411 -15.36 -21.10 -8.15
C ARG A 411 -15.06 -22.58 -8.40
N ASP A 412 -13.95 -23.07 -7.82
CA ASP A 412 -13.57 -24.48 -7.96
C ASP A 412 -14.56 -25.38 -7.21
N PRO A 413 -15.23 -26.32 -7.90
CA PRO A 413 -16.25 -27.17 -7.28
C PRO A 413 -15.66 -28.14 -6.25
N VAL A 414 -14.43 -28.61 -6.42
CA VAL A 414 -13.79 -29.56 -5.48
C VAL A 414 -13.47 -28.83 -4.17
N ILE A 415 -12.90 -27.63 -4.27
CA ILE A 415 -12.58 -26.80 -3.10
C ILE A 415 -13.87 -26.38 -2.39
N ARG A 416 -14.86 -25.91 -3.13
CA ARG A 416 -16.15 -25.50 -2.58
C ARG A 416 -16.88 -26.64 -1.86
N ASP A 417 -16.91 -27.83 -2.45
CA ASP A 417 -17.55 -29.00 -1.86
C ASP A 417 -16.80 -29.49 -0.61
N GLY A 418 -15.46 -29.44 -0.61
CA GLY A 418 -14.65 -29.75 0.55
C GLY A 418 -14.95 -28.83 1.74
N TYR A 419 -15.04 -27.51 1.49
CA TYR A 419 -15.38 -26.54 2.54
C TYR A 419 -16.87 -26.61 2.93
N ALA A 420 -17.77 -26.97 2.02
CA ALA A 420 -19.17 -27.23 2.36
C ALA A 420 -19.32 -28.40 3.36
N ALA A 421 -18.56 -29.47 3.14
CA ALA A 421 -18.50 -30.60 4.09
C ALA A 421 -17.88 -30.21 5.44
N ALA A 422 -16.83 -29.39 5.44
CA ALA A 422 -16.22 -28.86 6.66
C ALA A 422 -17.20 -27.99 7.46
N ALA A 423 -17.90 -27.07 6.78
CA ALA A 423 -18.92 -26.21 7.39
C ALA A 423 -20.09 -27.03 7.97
N ALA A 424 -20.57 -28.05 7.25
CA ALA A 424 -21.63 -28.94 7.71
C ALA A 424 -21.26 -29.65 9.02
N ARG A 425 -20.06 -30.24 9.09
CA ARG A 425 -19.54 -30.86 10.31
C ARG A 425 -19.42 -29.88 11.47
N LYS A 426 -18.91 -28.69 11.23
CA LYS A 426 -18.69 -27.67 12.28
C LYS A 426 -20.00 -27.11 12.83
N ILE A 427 -20.96 -26.81 11.96
CA ILE A 427 -22.27 -26.23 12.32
C ILE A 427 -23.24 -27.30 12.86
N GLY A 428 -23.02 -28.59 12.54
CA GLY A 428 -23.87 -29.70 12.96
C GLY A 428 -25.14 -29.81 12.13
N VAL A 429 -25.02 -29.64 10.81
CA VAL A 429 -26.09 -29.83 9.82
C VAL A 429 -25.68 -30.88 8.78
N ASP A 430 -26.66 -31.39 8.01
CA ASP A 430 -26.38 -32.30 6.90
C ASP A 430 -25.64 -31.53 5.77
N GLU A 431 -24.68 -32.17 5.12
CA GLU A 431 -23.93 -31.61 4.02
C GLU A 431 -24.82 -31.22 2.83
N SER A 432 -25.86 -31.99 2.57
CA SER A 432 -26.87 -31.70 1.54
C SER A 432 -27.55 -30.35 1.79
N THR A 433 -27.78 -29.97 3.05
CA THR A 433 -28.38 -28.70 3.46
C THR A 433 -27.46 -27.52 3.05
N ILE A 434 -26.15 -27.64 3.28
CA ILE A 434 -25.20 -26.59 2.87
C ILE A 434 -25.15 -26.52 1.32
N ARG A 435 -25.03 -27.66 0.65
CA ARG A 435 -24.97 -27.72 -0.82
C ARG A 435 -26.22 -27.12 -1.46
N GLU A 436 -27.42 -27.39 -0.92
CA GLU A 436 -28.67 -26.81 -1.41
C GLU A 436 -28.71 -25.28 -1.13
N ALA A 437 -28.30 -24.85 0.06
CA ALA A 437 -28.22 -23.43 0.39
C ALA A 437 -27.28 -22.63 -0.53
N ILE A 438 -26.19 -23.25 -1.01
CA ILE A 438 -25.24 -22.62 -1.96
C ILE A 438 -25.84 -22.55 -3.37
N ARG A 439 -26.61 -23.58 -3.81
CA ARG A 439 -27.17 -23.67 -5.16
C ARG A 439 -28.31 -22.69 -5.39
N ARG A 440 -29.15 -22.38 -4.40
CA ARG A 440 -30.27 -21.45 -4.58
C ARG A 440 -29.76 -20.04 -4.89
N PRO A 441 -30.17 -19.41 -6.01
CA PRO A 441 -29.93 -17.98 -6.22
C PRO A 441 -30.53 -17.22 -5.05
N GLY A 442 -29.83 -16.19 -4.56
CA GLY A 442 -30.34 -15.35 -3.47
C GLY A 442 -31.70 -14.79 -3.88
N GLY A 443 -32.74 -15.15 -3.17
CA GLY A 443 -34.03 -14.47 -3.27
C GLY A 443 -33.80 -13.04 -2.72
N GLU A 444 -33.66 -12.06 -3.60
CA GLU A 444 -33.97 -10.70 -3.28
C GLU A 444 -35.39 -10.68 -2.75
N GLY A 445 -35.59 -10.14 -1.53
CA GLY A 445 -36.90 -10.07 -0.90
C GLY A 445 -37.90 -9.40 -1.84
N ALA A 446 -38.78 -10.20 -2.40
CA ALA A 446 -39.98 -9.70 -3.01
C ALA A 446 -40.84 -9.09 -1.88
N LEU A 447 -40.65 -7.80 -1.64
CA LEU A 447 -41.68 -6.99 -1.01
C LEU A 447 -42.86 -6.99 -1.97
N GLY A 448 -43.86 -7.84 -1.64
CA GLY A 448 -45.12 -7.89 -2.36
C GLY A 448 -45.76 -6.52 -2.40
N THR A 449 -45.82 -5.95 -3.58
CA THR A 449 -46.76 -4.88 -3.88
C THR A 449 -48.16 -5.55 -3.86
N SER A 450 -48.86 -5.38 -2.74
CA SER A 450 -50.30 -5.65 -2.72
C SER A 450 -50.98 -4.58 -3.59
N ASP A 451 -51.30 -5.03 -4.81
CA ASP A 451 -52.23 -4.30 -5.69
C ASP A 451 -53.63 -4.35 -5.06
N GLY A 452 -54.03 -3.22 -4.44
CA GLY A 452 -55.36 -2.98 -3.90
C GLY A 452 -56.22 -2.35 -4.96
N ARG A 453 -56.89 -3.17 -5.78
CA ARG A 453 -58.15 -2.73 -6.42
C ARG A 453 -59.29 -3.06 -5.49
N ILE A 454 -59.96 -2.07 -4.98
CA ILE A 454 -61.41 -1.74 -5.10
C ILE A 454 -61.57 -0.34 -4.59
#